data_a48bfa41cb2fa0318cd3443d80d3a2a4
#
_entry.id   a48bfa41cb2fa0318cd3443d80d3a2a4
#
_cell.length_a   1.000
_cell.length_b   1.000
_cell.length_c   1.000
_cell.angle_alpha   90.00
_cell.angle_beta   90.00
_cell.angle_gamma   90.00
#
_symmetry.space_group_name_H-M   'P 1'
#
loop_
_entity.id
_entity.type
_entity.pdbx_description
1 polymer ?
#
loop_
_entity_poly.entity_id
_entity_poly.type
_entity_poly.pdbx_seq_one_letter_code
_entity_poly.pdbx_strand_id
1 'polypeptide(L)'
;MFKSLSQLFRPRVEALGLEIGASALKLVEVSGNPPALKALASRPTPPGLLMEGMVAEPAALAQEIKELLLEARTRKCYVVTALSNLAVILRPIQVPKMPLKEMEEAVRWEAERYIPFPIDEVVLDFAPLTPLSEVQEGEQVQVMVAAARQEAVAGVLEALRGAGLVPVVLDVKPFAGLYPLEARLAEEPDRVFLALDIGAESTSLVLLRGDKPLAVRVLTLSGKDFTEAIARSFNLDLLAAEEVKRTYGMATLPTEDEELILDFDAERERYSPGRIYDAIRPVLVELTQELRRSLEFFRIQLEEASPEVGYLLGGGSKLRGLASLLTDTLGVNFEPVNPWEAVAVDPKRFESEQLQEIGPEFAVALGLALRGVEPLD
;
A
#
# COMPACT_ATOMS: atom_id res chain seq x y z
N MET A 1 11.44 5.75 -16.07
CA MET A 1 12.51 5.91 -15.07
C MET A 1 13.85 6.04 -15.76
N PHE A 2 14.54 7.16 -15.63
CA PHE A 2 15.82 7.39 -16.35
C PHE A 2 16.94 6.69 -15.63
N LYS A 3 17.43 5.57 -16.18
CA LYS A 3 18.69 4.97 -15.74
C LYS A 3 19.85 5.81 -16.28
N SER A 4 20.47 6.62 -15.43
CA SER A 4 21.72 7.30 -15.75
C SER A 4 22.84 6.23 -15.93
N LEU A 5 23.79 6.46 -16.84
CA LEU A 5 24.97 5.58 -17.02
C LEU A 5 25.80 5.43 -15.72
N SER A 6 25.69 6.36 -14.78
CA SER A 6 26.32 6.26 -13.46
C SER A 6 25.73 5.15 -12.57
N GLN A 7 24.50 4.69 -12.84
CA GLN A 7 23.83 3.61 -12.10
C GLN A 7 24.44 2.23 -12.39
N LEU A 8 25.13 2.04 -13.53
CA LEU A 8 25.75 0.77 -13.91
C LEU A 8 26.96 0.38 -13.04
N PHE A 9 27.52 1.31 -12.30
CA PHE A 9 28.75 1.10 -11.49
C PHE A 9 28.54 1.29 -9.98
N ARG A 10 27.31 1.58 -9.52
CA ARG A 10 27.02 1.62 -8.08
C ARG A 10 26.86 0.20 -7.55
N PRO A 11 27.43 -0.13 -6.36
CA PRO A 11 27.18 -1.42 -5.74
C PRO A 11 25.68 -1.56 -5.49
N ARG A 12 25.08 -2.64 -6.02
CA ARG A 12 23.71 -3.01 -5.71
C ARG A 12 23.67 -3.42 -4.25
N VAL A 13 22.99 -2.64 -3.43
CA VAL A 13 22.72 -3.00 -2.05
C VAL A 13 21.41 -3.78 -2.05
N GLU A 14 21.51 -5.11 -2.00
CA GLU A 14 20.31 -5.94 -1.84
C GLU A 14 19.69 -5.68 -0.47
N ALA A 15 18.58 -4.96 -0.44
CA ALA A 15 17.87 -4.60 0.76
C ALA A 15 16.62 -5.48 0.97
N LEU A 16 16.19 -5.58 2.23
CA LEU A 16 14.90 -6.15 2.61
C LEU A 16 13.79 -5.15 2.30
N GLY A 17 12.62 -5.63 1.89
CA GLY A 17 11.39 -4.84 1.92
C GLY A 17 10.67 -5.08 3.24
N LEU A 18 10.48 -4.03 4.02
CA LEU A 18 9.77 -4.09 5.31
C LEU A 18 8.57 -3.14 5.27
N GLU A 19 7.39 -3.71 5.32
CA GLU A 19 6.17 -2.93 5.55
C GLU A 19 5.87 -2.87 7.05
N ILE A 20 5.79 -1.65 7.59
CA ILE A 20 5.29 -1.37 8.93
C ILE A 20 3.80 -1.08 8.80
N GLY A 21 2.97 -2.13 8.98
CA GLY A 21 1.52 -2.04 8.88
C GLY A 21 0.84 -1.98 10.25
N ALA A 22 -0.33 -1.35 10.33
CA ALA A 22 -1.08 -1.24 11.58
C ALA A 22 -1.62 -2.60 12.07
N SER A 23 -1.92 -3.51 11.15
CA SER A 23 -2.36 -4.88 11.48
C SER A 23 -1.20 -5.87 11.59
N ALA A 24 -0.18 -5.73 10.73
CA ALA A 24 0.95 -6.64 10.70
C ALA A 24 2.20 -5.96 10.14
N LEU A 25 3.35 -6.35 10.68
CA LEU A 25 4.66 -6.14 10.08
C LEU A 25 4.86 -7.22 9.02
N LYS A 26 5.32 -6.86 7.84
CA LYS A 26 5.59 -7.81 6.75
C LYS A 26 6.97 -7.57 6.17
N LEU A 27 7.70 -8.64 5.97
CA LEU A 27 9.05 -8.62 5.44
C LEU A 27 9.15 -9.54 4.23
N VAL A 28 9.81 -9.03 3.19
CA VAL A 28 10.15 -9.79 2.00
C VAL A 28 11.63 -9.62 1.69
N GLU A 29 12.30 -10.72 1.37
CA GLU A 29 13.66 -10.73 0.84
C GLU A 29 13.62 -11.22 -0.60
N VAL A 30 14.14 -10.39 -1.52
CA VAL A 30 14.43 -10.79 -2.90
C VAL A 30 15.91 -10.63 -3.19
N SER A 31 16.42 -11.39 -4.13
CA SER A 31 17.81 -11.28 -4.61
C SER A 31 17.98 -11.82 -6.01
N GLY A 32 19.05 -11.39 -6.67
CA GLY A 32 19.40 -11.86 -8.00
C GLY A 32 18.85 -10.98 -9.14
N ASN A 33 19.22 -11.36 -10.36
CA ASN A 33 18.73 -10.75 -11.60
C ASN A 33 18.51 -11.86 -12.64
N PRO A 34 17.26 -12.26 -12.93
CA PRO A 34 16.00 -11.65 -12.44
C PRO A 34 15.81 -11.82 -10.92
N PRO A 35 14.98 -10.95 -10.29
CA PRO A 35 14.73 -11.00 -8.86
C PRO A 35 14.00 -12.31 -8.49
N ALA A 36 14.44 -12.94 -7.39
CA ALA A 36 13.88 -14.19 -6.90
C ALA A 36 13.52 -14.07 -5.41
N LEU A 37 12.36 -14.58 -5.03
CA LEU A 37 11.91 -14.65 -3.64
C LEU A 37 12.83 -15.54 -2.81
N LYS A 38 13.36 -15.02 -1.71
CA LYS A 38 14.27 -15.73 -0.80
C LYS A 38 13.65 -16.02 0.55
N ALA A 39 12.94 -15.04 1.13
CA ALA A 39 12.24 -15.18 2.38
C ALA A 39 11.03 -14.24 2.42
N LEU A 40 10.05 -14.62 3.19
CA LEU A 40 8.94 -13.75 3.62
C LEU A 40 8.55 -14.11 5.05
N ALA A 41 8.06 -13.14 5.78
CA ALA A 41 7.49 -13.33 7.11
C ALA A 41 6.45 -12.25 7.37
N SER A 42 5.48 -12.58 8.22
CA SER A 42 4.46 -11.64 8.70
C SER A 42 4.23 -11.85 10.18
N ARG A 43 4.14 -10.77 10.93
CA ARG A 43 3.93 -10.79 12.38
C ARG A 43 2.86 -9.75 12.74
N PRO A 44 1.86 -10.10 13.58
CA PRO A 44 0.89 -9.11 14.05
C PRO A 44 1.56 -7.90 14.69
N THR A 45 1.10 -6.70 14.38
CA THR A 45 1.55 -5.49 15.06
C THR A 45 0.80 -5.35 16.39
N PRO A 46 1.52 -5.35 17.53
CA PRO A 46 0.88 -5.14 18.82
C PRO A 46 0.12 -3.81 18.89
N PRO A 47 -1.05 -3.78 19.54
CA PRO A 47 -1.81 -2.54 19.72
C PRO A 47 -0.98 -1.46 20.41
N GLY A 48 -1.10 -0.21 19.96
CA GLY A 48 -0.43 0.95 20.55
C GLY A 48 0.98 1.22 20.02
N LEU A 49 1.59 0.35 19.22
CA LEU A 49 2.88 0.64 18.58
C LEU A 49 2.78 1.70 17.50
N LEU A 50 1.65 1.75 16.80
CA LEU A 50 1.35 2.76 15.80
C LEU A 50 0.11 3.54 16.22
N MET A 51 0.15 4.86 16.11
CA MET A 51 -0.97 5.75 16.36
C MET A 51 -1.07 6.79 15.23
N GLU A 52 -2.20 6.82 14.55
CA GLU A 52 -2.43 7.73 13.42
C GLU A 52 -1.31 7.68 12.36
N GLY A 53 -0.81 6.47 12.09
CA GLY A 53 0.25 6.24 11.12
C GLY A 53 1.67 6.54 11.60
N MET A 54 1.84 7.01 12.83
CA MET A 54 3.15 7.29 13.43
C MET A 54 3.58 6.19 14.38
N VAL A 55 4.89 6.01 14.54
CA VAL A 55 5.48 5.09 15.51
C VAL A 55 5.41 5.74 16.89
N ALA A 56 4.55 5.21 17.77
CA ALA A 56 4.38 5.69 19.13
C ALA A 56 5.49 5.18 20.08
N GLU A 57 5.91 3.92 19.88
CA GLU A 57 6.88 3.23 20.74
C GLU A 57 8.02 2.64 19.91
N PRO A 58 9.03 3.44 19.49
CA PRO A 58 10.11 2.98 18.60
C PRO A 58 10.90 1.79 19.14
N ALA A 59 11.18 1.76 20.45
CA ALA A 59 11.94 0.67 21.07
C ALA A 59 11.16 -0.66 21.06
N ALA A 60 9.86 -0.62 21.32
CA ALA A 60 9.01 -1.81 21.27
C ALA A 60 8.83 -2.29 19.82
N LEU A 61 8.63 -1.38 18.86
CA LEU A 61 8.59 -1.73 17.43
C LEU A 61 9.91 -2.35 16.97
N ALA A 62 11.06 -1.84 17.43
CA ALA A 62 12.37 -2.41 17.13
C ALA A 62 12.48 -3.88 17.60
N GLN A 63 11.89 -4.23 18.73
CA GLN A 63 11.86 -5.60 19.23
C GLN A 63 11.01 -6.50 18.33
N GLU A 64 9.83 -6.04 17.93
CA GLU A 64 8.95 -6.81 17.01
C GLU A 64 9.62 -7.03 15.64
N ILE A 65 10.35 -6.02 15.14
CA ILE A 65 11.13 -6.15 13.90
C ILE A 65 12.26 -7.19 14.06
N LYS A 66 12.95 -7.26 15.21
CA LYS A 66 13.97 -8.30 15.46
C LYS A 66 13.37 -9.69 15.42
N GLU A 67 12.22 -9.89 16.06
CA GLU A 67 11.52 -11.18 16.03
C GLU A 67 11.11 -11.55 14.60
N LEU A 68 10.60 -10.59 13.81
CA LEU A 68 10.26 -10.80 12.42
C LEU A 68 11.49 -11.20 11.56
N LEU A 69 12.65 -10.60 11.81
CA LEU A 69 13.91 -10.97 11.14
C LEU A 69 14.34 -12.41 11.47
N LEU A 70 14.15 -12.85 12.72
CA LEU A 70 14.41 -14.22 13.14
C LEU A 70 13.45 -15.22 12.47
N GLU A 71 12.15 -14.91 12.41
CA GLU A 71 11.14 -15.71 11.70
C GLU A 71 11.46 -15.85 10.21
N ALA A 72 11.87 -14.76 9.56
CA ALA A 72 12.29 -14.73 8.16
C ALA A 72 13.63 -15.45 7.93
N ARG A 73 14.40 -15.74 8.99
CA ARG A 73 15.76 -16.34 8.93
C ARG A 73 16.71 -15.58 7.99
N THR A 74 16.54 -14.27 7.89
CA THR A 74 17.42 -13.41 7.09
C THR A 74 18.59 -12.86 7.91
N ARG A 75 19.71 -12.57 7.23
CA ARG A 75 20.89 -11.91 7.82
C ARG A 75 21.18 -10.56 7.17
N LYS A 76 20.35 -10.14 6.24
CA LYS A 76 20.51 -8.82 5.62
C LYS A 76 20.20 -7.72 6.62
N CYS A 77 20.97 -6.64 6.55
CA CYS A 77 20.81 -5.48 7.44
C CYS A 77 20.29 -4.23 6.72
N TYR A 78 20.39 -4.16 5.40
CA TYR A 78 19.83 -3.04 4.63
C TYR A 78 18.35 -3.23 4.42
N VAL A 79 17.59 -2.14 4.55
CA VAL A 79 16.12 -2.18 4.46
C VAL A 79 15.57 -1.00 3.66
N VAL A 80 14.59 -1.29 2.82
CA VAL A 80 13.65 -0.32 2.25
C VAL A 80 12.34 -0.45 3.01
N THR A 81 11.80 0.66 3.46
CA THR A 81 10.50 0.72 4.12
C THR A 81 9.68 1.87 3.59
N ALA A 82 8.43 1.98 4.01
CA ALA A 82 7.54 3.08 3.63
C ALA A 82 6.86 3.68 4.86
N LEU A 83 6.60 5.00 4.78
CA LEU A 83 5.74 5.69 5.72
C LEU A 83 4.27 5.25 5.55
N SER A 84 3.53 5.28 6.65
CA SER A 84 2.08 5.09 6.61
C SER A 84 1.39 6.16 5.76
N ASN A 85 0.31 5.79 5.08
CA ASN A 85 -0.52 6.72 4.33
C ASN A 85 -1.05 7.89 5.17
N LEU A 86 -1.29 7.67 6.47
CA LEU A 86 -1.78 8.70 7.40
C LEU A 86 -0.68 9.67 7.85
N ALA A 87 0.60 9.29 7.69
CA ALA A 87 1.74 10.11 8.08
C ALA A 87 2.32 10.95 6.93
N VAL A 88 1.81 10.77 5.69
CA VAL A 88 2.33 11.42 4.49
C VAL A 88 1.23 12.17 3.75
N ILE A 89 1.53 13.39 3.35
CA ILE A 89 0.72 14.17 2.41
C ILE A 89 1.29 13.93 1.02
N LEU A 90 0.48 13.34 0.14
CA LEU A 90 0.81 13.13 -1.27
C LEU A 90 -0.05 14.06 -2.11
N ARG A 91 0.58 14.92 -2.93
CA ARG A 91 -0.15 15.88 -3.73
C ARG A 91 0.57 16.21 -5.04
N PRO A 92 -0.13 16.18 -6.18
CA PRO A 92 0.38 16.75 -7.41
C PRO A 92 0.31 18.28 -7.32
N ILE A 93 1.41 18.96 -7.67
CA ILE A 93 1.49 20.41 -7.82
C ILE A 93 2.12 20.75 -9.17
N GLN A 94 1.97 21.99 -9.61
CA GLN A 94 2.59 22.50 -10.84
C GLN A 94 3.67 23.51 -10.50
N VAL A 95 4.85 23.34 -11.10
CA VAL A 95 5.97 24.28 -10.99
C VAL A 95 6.57 24.50 -12.38
N PRO A 96 7.13 25.69 -12.66
CA PRO A 96 7.83 25.90 -13.92
C PRO A 96 9.06 24.98 -14.02
N LYS A 97 9.33 24.44 -15.22
CA LYS A 97 10.59 23.72 -15.44
C LYS A 97 11.77 24.67 -15.33
N MET A 98 12.70 24.32 -14.49
CA MET A 98 13.93 25.02 -14.20
C MET A 98 15.02 24.02 -13.77
N PRO A 99 16.29 24.43 -13.57
CA PRO A 99 17.30 23.56 -12.99
C PRO A 99 16.85 22.92 -11.67
N LEU A 100 17.22 21.67 -11.43
CA LEU A 100 16.69 20.87 -10.32
C LEU A 100 16.76 21.57 -8.96
N LYS A 101 17.87 22.26 -8.66
CA LYS A 101 18.02 23.01 -7.39
C LYS A 101 17.02 24.17 -7.24
N GLU A 102 16.73 24.85 -8.31
CA GLU A 102 15.72 25.93 -8.30
C GLU A 102 14.32 25.35 -8.20
N MET A 103 14.10 24.18 -8.83
CA MET A 103 12.84 23.44 -8.73
C MET A 103 12.57 22.96 -7.30
N GLU A 104 13.61 22.51 -6.55
CA GLU A 104 13.47 22.15 -5.14
C GLU A 104 12.93 23.32 -4.29
N GLU A 105 13.46 24.54 -4.51
CA GLU A 105 12.98 25.73 -3.80
C GLU A 105 11.56 26.12 -4.24
N ALA A 106 11.27 26.06 -5.54
CA ALA A 106 9.94 26.35 -6.06
C ALA A 106 8.88 25.36 -5.54
N VAL A 107 9.21 24.06 -5.52
CA VAL A 107 8.35 23.01 -4.95
C VAL A 107 8.10 23.26 -3.47
N ARG A 108 9.14 23.58 -2.69
CA ARG A 108 9.03 23.89 -1.26
C ARG A 108 8.08 25.07 -1.03
N TRP A 109 8.21 26.12 -1.80
CA TRP A 109 7.38 27.33 -1.75
C TRP A 109 5.92 27.04 -2.10
N GLU A 110 5.68 26.31 -3.18
CA GLU A 110 4.32 25.97 -3.60
C GLU A 110 3.66 24.97 -2.62
N ALA A 111 4.44 24.00 -2.11
CA ALA A 111 3.96 23.00 -1.16
C ALA A 111 3.51 23.62 0.18
N GLU A 112 4.15 24.70 0.64
CA GLU A 112 3.79 25.39 1.89
C GLU A 112 2.31 25.82 1.94
N ARG A 113 1.72 26.08 0.78
CA ARG A 113 0.28 26.49 0.68
C ARG A 113 -0.70 25.36 1.01
N TYR A 114 -0.23 24.11 0.96
CA TYR A 114 -1.08 22.92 1.09
C TYR A 114 -0.73 22.05 2.28
N ILE A 115 0.44 22.26 2.87
CA ILE A 115 0.91 21.51 4.03
C ILE A 115 0.40 22.24 5.30
N PRO A 116 -0.38 21.56 6.18
CA PRO A 116 -0.95 22.17 7.37
C PRO A 116 0.03 22.27 8.55
N PHE A 117 1.34 22.17 8.29
CA PHE A 117 2.43 22.20 9.27
C PHE A 117 3.49 23.22 8.85
N PRO A 118 4.27 23.78 9.79
CA PRO A 118 5.42 24.59 9.45
C PRO A 118 6.38 23.84 8.55
N ILE A 119 6.76 24.44 7.43
CA ILE A 119 7.58 23.77 6.40
C ILE A 119 8.95 23.30 6.94
N ASP A 120 9.44 23.94 7.99
CA ASP A 120 10.69 23.59 8.66
C ASP A 120 10.58 22.35 9.57
N GLU A 121 9.35 21.90 9.89
CA GLU A 121 9.06 20.66 10.62
C GLU A 121 8.76 19.48 9.71
N VAL A 122 8.86 19.69 8.37
CA VAL A 122 8.50 18.71 7.35
C VAL A 122 9.73 18.22 6.61
N VAL A 123 9.79 16.91 6.37
CA VAL A 123 10.63 16.30 5.33
C VAL A 123 9.81 16.29 4.05
N LEU A 124 10.36 16.88 2.99
CA LEU A 124 9.70 17.02 1.70
C LEU A 124 10.59 16.43 0.62
N ASP A 125 9.96 15.64 -0.27
CA ASP A 125 10.57 15.14 -1.49
C ASP A 125 9.57 15.26 -2.65
N PHE A 126 10.03 15.20 -3.88
CA PHE A 126 9.17 15.29 -5.05
C PHE A 126 9.69 14.49 -6.23
N ALA A 127 8.78 14.08 -7.10
CA ALA A 127 9.11 13.41 -8.35
C ALA A 127 8.28 14.03 -9.50
N PRO A 128 8.90 14.39 -10.65
CA PRO A 128 8.17 14.79 -11.84
C PRO A 128 7.27 13.65 -12.35
N LEU A 129 6.00 13.95 -12.64
CA LEU A 129 5.05 13.00 -13.22
C LEU A 129 5.23 12.84 -14.74
N THR A 130 5.86 13.85 -15.37
CA THR A 130 6.27 13.82 -16.77
C THR A 130 7.81 13.93 -16.83
N PRO A 131 8.48 13.14 -17.69
CA PRO A 131 9.92 13.25 -17.85
C PRO A 131 10.34 14.68 -18.19
N LEU A 132 11.28 15.24 -17.42
CA LEU A 132 11.75 16.62 -17.63
C LEU A 132 12.34 16.86 -19.02
N SER A 133 12.79 15.79 -19.72
CA SER A 133 13.26 15.86 -21.10
C SER A 133 12.16 16.16 -22.12
N GLU A 134 10.91 15.90 -21.78
CA GLU A 134 9.75 16.10 -22.67
C GLU A 134 9.11 17.48 -22.50
N VAL A 135 9.55 18.28 -21.51
CA VAL A 135 9.01 19.60 -21.19
C VAL A 135 10.04 20.67 -21.55
N GLN A 136 9.62 21.82 -22.10
CA GLN A 136 10.52 22.95 -22.42
C GLN A 136 10.80 23.81 -21.17
N GLU A 137 11.94 24.49 -21.16
CA GLU A 137 12.29 25.37 -20.04
C GLU A 137 11.27 26.51 -19.90
N GLY A 138 10.78 26.74 -18.68
CA GLY A 138 9.73 27.71 -18.37
C GLY A 138 8.29 27.18 -18.52
N GLU A 139 8.07 26.04 -19.15
CA GLU A 139 6.75 25.39 -19.16
C GLU A 139 6.42 24.77 -17.78
N GLN A 140 5.14 24.58 -17.52
CA GLN A 140 4.67 23.98 -16.27
C GLN A 140 4.94 22.47 -16.28
N VAL A 141 5.54 21.99 -15.20
CA VAL A 141 5.77 20.56 -14.90
C VAL A 141 4.88 20.17 -13.74
N GLN A 142 4.14 19.10 -13.90
CA GLN A 142 3.44 18.48 -12.80
C GLN A 142 4.39 17.58 -12.02
N VAL A 143 4.51 17.82 -10.72
CA VAL A 143 5.32 17.02 -9.81
C VAL A 143 4.46 16.43 -8.69
N MET A 144 4.71 15.20 -8.32
CA MET A 144 4.14 14.59 -7.11
C MET A 144 5.01 14.99 -5.92
N VAL A 145 4.42 15.66 -4.97
CA VAL A 145 5.08 16.01 -3.71
C VAL A 145 4.69 14.99 -2.64
N ALA A 146 5.69 14.52 -1.91
CA ALA A 146 5.53 13.74 -0.68
C ALA A 146 6.05 14.57 0.49
N ALA A 147 5.22 14.79 1.49
CA ALA A 147 5.58 15.58 2.66
C ALA A 147 5.16 14.84 3.95
N ALA A 148 6.08 14.68 4.88
CA ALA A 148 5.86 14.03 6.16
C ALA A 148 6.45 14.84 7.31
N ARG A 149 5.85 14.80 8.50
CA ARG A 149 6.46 15.42 9.67
C ARG A 149 7.79 14.74 10.01
N GLN A 150 8.78 15.53 10.38
CA GLN A 150 10.09 15.01 10.78
C GLN A 150 9.99 13.97 11.91
N GLU A 151 9.05 14.16 12.84
CA GLU A 151 8.77 13.23 13.92
C GLU A 151 8.33 11.83 13.40
N ALA A 152 7.46 11.79 12.38
CA ALA A 152 7.02 10.52 11.77
C ALA A 152 8.19 9.77 11.11
N VAL A 153 9.06 10.51 10.41
CA VAL A 153 10.29 9.96 9.82
C VAL A 153 11.24 9.47 10.89
N ALA A 154 11.49 10.29 11.93
CA ALA A 154 12.42 9.98 13.01
C ALA A 154 12.01 8.71 13.77
N GLY A 155 10.72 8.54 14.09
CA GLY A 155 10.22 7.36 14.80
C GLY A 155 10.47 6.06 14.04
N VAL A 156 10.23 6.06 12.72
CA VAL A 156 10.52 4.90 11.87
C VAL A 156 12.01 4.61 11.81
N LEU A 157 12.85 5.64 11.60
CA LEU A 157 14.30 5.46 11.53
C LEU A 157 14.89 4.98 12.86
N GLU A 158 14.37 5.45 14.00
CA GLU A 158 14.77 5.00 15.32
C GLU A 158 14.45 3.53 15.54
N ALA A 159 13.23 3.09 15.22
CA ALA A 159 12.82 1.69 15.32
C ALA A 159 13.70 0.77 14.45
N LEU A 160 13.97 1.15 13.20
CA LEU A 160 14.83 0.38 12.30
C LEU A 160 16.26 0.25 12.83
N ARG A 161 16.86 1.35 13.26
CA ARG A 161 18.22 1.35 13.85
C ARG A 161 18.25 0.53 15.13
N GLY A 162 17.23 0.65 15.99
CA GLY A 162 17.05 -0.16 17.19
C GLY A 162 16.96 -1.66 16.90
N ALA A 163 16.42 -2.03 15.74
CA ALA A 163 16.39 -3.41 15.26
C ALA A 163 17.72 -3.88 14.62
N GLY A 164 18.72 -3.00 14.49
CA GLY A 164 19.99 -3.29 13.82
C GLY A 164 19.94 -3.18 12.31
N LEU A 165 18.90 -2.56 11.76
CA LEU A 165 18.73 -2.35 10.33
C LEU A 165 19.29 -0.98 9.91
N VAL A 166 19.78 -0.92 8.65
CA VAL A 166 20.25 0.28 7.99
C VAL A 166 19.24 0.67 6.93
N PRO A 167 18.41 1.69 7.15
CA PRO A 167 17.46 2.16 6.16
C PRO A 167 18.20 2.79 4.99
N VAL A 168 17.88 2.35 3.76
CA VAL A 168 18.47 2.85 2.51
C VAL A 168 17.50 3.66 1.67
N VAL A 169 16.20 3.36 1.79
CA VAL A 169 15.11 4.13 1.19
C VAL A 169 13.94 4.19 2.17
N LEU A 170 13.33 5.35 2.27
CA LEU A 170 12.05 5.56 2.92
C LEU A 170 11.04 5.98 1.84
N ASP A 171 10.18 5.07 1.48
CA ASP A 171 9.19 5.22 0.40
C ASP A 171 7.81 5.61 0.96
N VAL A 172 6.80 5.64 0.11
CA VAL A 172 5.40 5.84 0.46
C VAL A 172 4.55 4.65 0.00
N LYS A 173 3.67 4.15 0.87
CA LYS A 173 2.92 2.91 0.62
C LYS A 173 2.15 2.88 -0.70
N PRO A 174 1.42 3.94 -1.13
CA PRO A 174 0.63 3.89 -2.34
C PRO A 174 1.45 3.56 -3.60
N PHE A 175 2.71 4.01 -3.65
CA PHE A 175 3.60 3.73 -4.78
C PHE A 175 4.38 2.44 -4.58
N ALA A 176 4.77 2.12 -3.36
CA ALA A 176 5.47 0.86 -3.06
C ALA A 176 4.66 -0.36 -3.51
N GLY A 177 3.34 -0.37 -3.32
CA GLY A 177 2.47 -1.45 -3.77
C GLY A 177 2.37 -1.62 -5.29
N LEU A 178 2.82 -0.64 -6.08
CA LEU A 178 2.76 -0.67 -7.54
C LEU A 178 3.99 -1.31 -8.20
N TYR A 179 5.16 -1.34 -7.53
CA TYR A 179 6.38 -1.93 -8.12
C TYR A 179 6.20 -3.36 -8.65
N PRO A 180 5.45 -4.26 -7.97
CA PRO A 180 5.19 -5.59 -8.52
C PRO A 180 4.36 -5.59 -9.80
N LEU A 181 3.64 -4.50 -10.09
CA LEU A 181 2.80 -4.35 -11.27
C LEU A 181 3.47 -3.59 -12.41
N GLU A 182 4.63 -2.94 -12.17
CA GLU A 182 5.26 -2.01 -13.10
C GLU A 182 5.43 -2.60 -14.51
N ALA A 183 5.94 -3.83 -14.62
CA ALA A 183 6.10 -4.48 -15.91
C ALA A 183 4.78 -4.67 -16.66
N ARG A 184 3.74 -5.11 -15.95
CA ARG A 184 2.40 -5.33 -16.52
C ARG A 184 1.74 -4.01 -16.93
N LEU A 185 1.87 -2.98 -16.10
CA LEU A 185 1.32 -1.64 -16.41
C LEU A 185 2.02 -0.99 -17.61
N ALA A 186 3.32 -1.21 -17.77
CA ALA A 186 4.11 -0.69 -18.89
C ALA A 186 3.77 -1.33 -20.25
N GLU A 187 3.14 -2.50 -20.27
CA GLU A 187 2.68 -3.16 -21.50
C GLU A 187 1.53 -2.39 -22.19
N GLU A 188 0.75 -1.62 -21.41
CA GLU A 188 -0.38 -0.83 -21.89
C GLU A 188 -0.21 0.66 -21.52
N PRO A 189 0.74 1.40 -22.13
CA PRO A 189 1.18 2.72 -21.65
C PRO A 189 0.12 3.82 -21.70
N ASP A 190 -0.89 3.67 -22.56
CA ASP A 190 -1.98 4.65 -22.73
C ASP A 190 -3.23 4.30 -21.93
N ARG A 191 -3.30 3.09 -21.36
CA ARG A 191 -4.47 2.63 -20.62
C ARG A 191 -4.51 3.21 -19.22
N VAL A 192 -5.73 3.54 -18.78
CA VAL A 192 -5.97 4.06 -17.43
C VAL A 192 -6.32 2.91 -16.48
N PHE A 193 -5.59 2.83 -15.37
CA PHE A 193 -5.76 1.84 -14.31
C PHE A 193 -6.07 2.51 -12.98
N LEU A 194 -6.71 1.76 -12.10
CA LEU A 194 -6.91 2.14 -10.71
C LEU A 194 -6.26 1.10 -9.81
N ALA A 195 -5.34 1.51 -8.93
CA ALA A 195 -4.85 0.65 -7.85
C ALA A 195 -5.54 1.06 -6.55
N LEU A 196 -6.12 0.08 -5.84
CA LEU A 196 -6.85 0.26 -4.60
C LEU A 196 -6.23 -0.63 -3.52
N ASP A 197 -5.50 -0.02 -2.60
CA ASP A 197 -4.92 -0.70 -1.45
C ASP A 197 -5.80 -0.49 -0.22
N ILE A 198 -6.50 -1.54 0.23
CA ILE A 198 -7.37 -1.52 1.41
C ILE A 198 -6.59 -2.09 2.58
N GLY A 199 -5.97 -1.19 3.34
CA GLY A 199 -5.22 -1.51 4.54
C GLY A 199 -6.08 -1.61 5.79
N ALA A 200 -5.42 -1.77 6.95
CA ALA A 200 -6.08 -1.86 8.25
C ALA A 200 -6.60 -0.50 8.75
N GLU A 201 -5.89 0.61 8.49
CA GLU A 201 -6.25 1.95 9.00
C GLU A 201 -6.52 2.98 7.90
N SER A 202 -6.25 2.66 6.64
CA SER A 202 -6.49 3.54 5.51
C SER A 202 -6.69 2.75 4.23
N THR A 203 -7.38 3.37 3.28
CA THR A 203 -7.46 2.90 1.89
C THR A 203 -6.80 3.92 0.99
N SER A 204 -5.86 3.51 0.14
CA SER A 204 -5.28 4.39 -0.87
C SER A 204 -5.75 4.04 -2.27
N LEU A 205 -6.03 5.08 -3.05
CA LEU A 205 -6.38 5.00 -4.45
C LEU A 205 -5.28 5.68 -5.26
N VAL A 206 -4.74 4.99 -6.26
CA VAL A 206 -3.81 5.57 -7.23
C VAL A 206 -4.41 5.39 -8.62
N LEU A 207 -4.63 6.50 -9.33
CA LEU A 207 -4.98 6.48 -10.74
C LEU A 207 -3.69 6.52 -11.55
N LEU A 208 -3.57 5.64 -12.53
CA LEU A 208 -2.38 5.50 -13.37
C LEU A 208 -2.75 5.54 -14.85
N ARG A 209 -1.81 6.03 -15.67
CA ARG A 209 -1.80 5.78 -17.11
C ARG A 209 -0.54 4.98 -17.43
N GLY A 210 -0.72 3.72 -17.89
CA GLY A 210 0.37 2.77 -17.90
C GLY A 210 0.98 2.65 -16.51
N ASP A 211 2.30 2.77 -16.41
CA ASP A 211 3.09 2.76 -15.17
C ASP A 211 3.22 4.14 -14.49
N LYS A 212 2.60 5.20 -15.07
CA LYS A 212 2.74 6.58 -14.57
C LYS A 212 1.57 6.94 -13.64
N PRO A 213 1.82 7.29 -12.36
CA PRO A 213 0.78 7.77 -11.48
C PRO A 213 0.29 9.15 -11.92
N LEU A 214 -1.04 9.31 -12.03
CA LEU A 214 -1.70 10.58 -12.37
C LEU A 214 -2.21 11.29 -11.11
N ALA A 215 -2.80 10.54 -10.19
CA ALA A 215 -3.34 11.06 -8.95
C ALA A 215 -3.33 10.00 -7.85
N VAL A 216 -3.29 10.47 -6.62
CA VAL A 216 -3.38 9.65 -5.42
C VAL A 216 -4.39 10.25 -4.46
N ARG A 217 -5.18 9.40 -3.80
CA ARG A 217 -6.07 9.79 -2.73
C ARG A 217 -6.02 8.76 -1.61
N VAL A 218 -6.05 9.24 -0.37
CA VAL A 218 -6.10 8.40 0.82
C VAL A 218 -7.44 8.63 1.51
N LEU A 219 -8.12 7.54 1.84
CA LEU A 219 -9.36 7.51 2.62
C LEU A 219 -9.04 6.95 4.00
N THR A 220 -9.71 7.46 5.02
CA THR A 220 -9.64 6.92 6.38
C THR A 220 -10.47 5.65 6.56
N LEU A 221 -11.45 5.41 5.68
CA LEU A 221 -12.25 4.20 5.67
C LEU A 221 -11.38 2.99 5.26
N SER A 222 -11.43 1.91 6.03
CA SER A 222 -10.40 0.88 6.04
C SER A 222 -10.90 -0.49 6.52
N GLY A 223 -10.02 -1.46 6.58
CA GLY A 223 -10.30 -2.79 7.14
C GLY A 223 -10.79 -2.77 8.59
N LYS A 224 -10.35 -1.77 9.37
CA LYS A 224 -10.75 -1.58 10.78
C LYS A 224 -12.23 -1.23 10.92
N ASP A 225 -12.79 -0.45 10.00
CA ASP A 225 -14.19 -0.06 10.05
C ASP A 225 -15.12 -1.26 9.93
N PHE A 226 -14.76 -2.24 9.09
CA PHE A 226 -15.46 -3.53 9.01
C PHE A 226 -15.35 -4.31 10.32
N THR A 227 -14.15 -4.38 10.92
CA THR A 227 -13.91 -5.05 12.20
C THR A 227 -14.74 -4.43 13.30
N GLU A 228 -14.78 -3.10 13.40
CA GLU A 228 -15.57 -2.37 14.38
C GLU A 228 -17.08 -2.55 14.18
N ALA A 229 -17.55 -2.64 12.93
CA ALA A 229 -18.96 -2.92 12.65
C ALA A 229 -19.36 -4.30 13.15
N ILE A 230 -18.50 -5.32 12.96
CA ILE A 230 -18.70 -6.67 13.50
C ILE A 230 -18.65 -6.64 15.03
N ALA A 231 -17.62 -6.01 15.61
CA ALA A 231 -17.46 -5.89 17.06
C ALA A 231 -18.71 -5.33 17.73
N ARG A 232 -19.26 -4.24 17.19
CA ARG A 232 -20.50 -3.61 17.68
C ARG A 232 -21.72 -4.51 17.53
N SER A 233 -21.87 -5.17 16.37
CA SER A 233 -23.04 -5.99 16.08
C SER A 233 -23.13 -7.26 16.92
N PHE A 234 -21.98 -7.83 17.27
CA PHE A 234 -21.90 -9.11 17.99
C PHE A 234 -21.38 -8.99 19.44
N ASN A 235 -21.12 -7.75 19.90
CA ASN A 235 -20.52 -7.46 21.21
C ASN A 235 -19.24 -8.24 21.46
N LEU A 236 -18.29 -8.11 20.53
CA LEU A 236 -16.97 -8.71 20.56
C LEU A 236 -15.90 -7.67 20.83
N ASP A 237 -14.76 -8.08 21.35
CA ASP A 237 -13.55 -7.30 21.28
C ASP A 237 -13.00 -7.24 19.82
N LEU A 238 -12.09 -6.32 19.57
CA LEU A 238 -11.60 -6.09 18.20
C LEU A 238 -10.80 -7.29 17.64
N LEU A 239 -10.11 -8.04 18.48
CA LEU A 239 -9.33 -9.22 18.04
C LEU A 239 -10.26 -10.34 17.59
N ALA A 240 -11.26 -10.66 18.40
CA ALA A 240 -12.28 -11.64 18.07
C ALA A 240 -13.10 -11.21 16.84
N ALA A 241 -13.45 -9.92 16.72
CA ALA A 241 -14.16 -9.41 15.56
C ALA A 241 -13.31 -9.46 14.27
N GLU A 242 -12.00 -9.24 14.36
CA GLU A 242 -11.08 -9.38 13.24
C GLU A 242 -11.00 -10.84 12.76
N GLU A 243 -10.95 -11.78 13.67
CA GLU A 243 -10.96 -13.21 13.35
C GLU A 243 -12.27 -13.62 12.67
N VAL A 244 -13.41 -13.16 13.20
CA VAL A 244 -14.73 -13.37 12.59
C VAL A 244 -14.80 -12.77 11.19
N LYS A 245 -14.28 -11.55 10.99
CA LYS A 245 -14.20 -10.92 9.67
C LYS A 245 -13.39 -11.75 8.68
N ARG A 246 -12.22 -12.22 9.08
CA ARG A 246 -11.33 -13.03 8.22
C ARG A 246 -11.96 -14.36 7.84
N THR A 247 -12.66 -15.00 8.78
CA THR A 247 -13.23 -16.34 8.58
C THR A 247 -14.56 -16.30 7.82
N TYR A 248 -15.45 -15.37 8.17
CA TYR A 248 -16.85 -15.35 7.72
C TYR A 248 -17.22 -14.11 6.90
N GLY A 249 -16.33 -13.11 6.77
CA GLY A 249 -16.60 -11.84 6.10
C GLY A 249 -16.92 -12.01 4.63
N MET A 250 -18.03 -11.40 4.18
CA MET A 250 -18.49 -11.36 2.78
C MET A 250 -19.00 -9.96 2.43
N ALA A 251 -18.62 -9.48 1.24
CA ALA A 251 -19.07 -8.20 0.70
C ALA A 251 -20.33 -8.31 -0.17
N THR A 252 -20.77 -9.52 -0.49
CA THR A 252 -22.00 -9.83 -1.25
C THR A 252 -22.95 -10.63 -0.38
N LEU A 253 -24.24 -10.64 -0.75
CA LEU A 253 -25.20 -11.55 -0.11
C LEU A 253 -24.76 -13.00 -0.34
N PRO A 254 -24.74 -13.83 0.72
CA PRO A 254 -24.40 -15.23 0.57
C PRO A 254 -25.43 -15.95 -0.32
N THR A 255 -24.98 -16.93 -1.08
CA THR A 255 -25.84 -17.86 -1.81
C THR A 255 -26.48 -18.88 -0.84
N GLU A 256 -27.54 -19.54 -1.27
CA GLU A 256 -28.18 -20.61 -0.45
C GLU A 256 -27.18 -21.72 -0.08
N ASP A 257 -26.26 -22.07 -0.96
CA ASP A 257 -25.23 -23.09 -0.71
C ASP A 257 -24.20 -22.61 0.33
N GLU A 258 -23.85 -21.32 0.33
CA GLU A 258 -22.92 -20.73 1.32
C GLU A 258 -23.56 -20.65 2.72
N GLU A 259 -24.88 -20.49 2.82
CA GLU A 259 -25.60 -20.56 4.09
C GLU A 259 -25.75 -22.00 4.60
N LEU A 260 -25.95 -22.99 3.69
CA LEU A 260 -26.14 -24.40 4.03
C LEU A 260 -24.87 -25.12 4.52
N ILE A 261 -23.67 -24.66 4.12
CA ILE A 261 -22.40 -25.24 4.57
C ILE A 261 -22.19 -25.07 6.09
N LEU A 262 -23.04 -24.29 6.76
CA LEU A 262 -22.89 -23.89 8.16
C LEU A 262 -23.68 -24.75 9.17
N ASP A 263 -24.28 -25.86 8.75
CA ASP A 263 -25.08 -26.68 9.63
C ASP A 263 -24.20 -27.47 10.63
N PHE A 264 -24.61 -27.40 11.92
CA PHE A 264 -24.18 -28.19 13.11
C PHE A 264 -23.19 -27.57 14.12
N ASP A 265 -22.82 -26.29 14.08
CA ASP A 265 -22.06 -25.70 15.17
C ASP A 265 -22.71 -24.40 15.66
N ALA A 266 -23.02 -24.32 16.96
CA ALA A 266 -23.72 -23.17 17.56
C ALA A 266 -22.93 -21.83 17.43
N GLU A 267 -21.59 -21.88 17.33
CA GLU A 267 -20.76 -20.71 17.05
C GLU A 267 -20.94 -20.25 15.61
N ARG A 268 -21.06 -21.16 14.67
CA ARG A 268 -21.27 -20.86 13.24
C ARG A 268 -22.65 -20.27 12.98
N GLU A 269 -23.69 -20.72 13.69
CA GLU A 269 -25.01 -20.11 13.61
C GLU A 269 -25.01 -18.67 14.10
N ARG A 270 -24.19 -18.35 15.11
CA ARG A 270 -24.00 -17.00 15.63
C ARG A 270 -23.36 -16.07 14.60
N TYR A 271 -22.39 -16.57 13.82
CA TYR A 271 -21.59 -15.80 12.84
C TYR A 271 -21.88 -16.22 11.39
N SER A 272 -23.15 -16.47 11.04
CA SER A 272 -23.50 -16.81 9.66
C SER A 272 -23.09 -15.69 8.68
N PRO A 273 -22.69 -16.03 7.44
CA PRO A 273 -22.29 -15.06 6.43
C PRO A 273 -23.30 -13.93 6.22
N GLY A 274 -24.60 -14.27 6.21
CA GLY A 274 -25.66 -13.26 6.08
C GLY A 274 -25.70 -12.26 7.22
N ARG A 275 -25.52 -12.72 8.47
CA ARG A 275 -25.45 -11.81 9.63
C ARG A 275 -24.20 -10.95 9.64
N ILE A 276 -23.05 -11.50 9.18
CA ILE A 276 -21.83 -10.71 9.03
C ILE A 276 -21.99 -9.69 7.92
N TYR A 277 -22.55 -10.08 6.76
CA TYR A 277 -22.88 -9.15 5.68
C TYR A 277 -23.76 -8.00 6.17
N ASP A 278 -24.84 -8.29 6.90
CA ASP A 278 -25.72 -7.25 7.44
C ASP A 278 -24.99 -6.29 8.38
N ALA A 279 -24.05 -6.81 9.19
CA ALA A 279 -23.24 -5.99 10.09
C ALA A 279 -22.31 -5.04 9.33
N ILE A 280 -21.66 -5.50 8.25
CA ILE A 280 -20.67 -4.70 7.50
C ILE A 280 -21.27 -3.92 6.32
N ARG A 281 -22.52 -4.20 5.92
CA ARG A 281 -23.18 -3.53 4.79
C ARG A 281 -23.14 -2.01 4.84
N PRO A 282 -23.35 -1.33 5.99
CA PRO A 282 -23.22 0.13 6.05
C PRO A 282 -21.82 0.62 5.65
N VAL A 283 -20.77 -0.09 6.07
CA VAL A 283 -19.38 0.22 5.74
C VAL A 283 -19.11 -0.02 4.25
N LEU A 284 -19.65 -1.09 3.66
CA LEU A 284 -19.56 -1.35 2.22
C LEU A 284 -20.21 -0.24 1.39
N VAL A 285 -21.37 0.24 1.82
CA VAL A 285 -22.09 1.35 1.16
C VAL A 285 -21.24 2.62 1.24
N GLU A 286 -20.68 2.94 2.41
CA GLU A 286 -19.83 4.11 2.59
C GLU A 286 -18.56 4.01 1.73
N LEU A 287 -17.89 2.85 1.72
CA LEU A 287 -16.70 2.59 0.88
C LEU A 287 -17.01 2.84 -0.60
N THR A 288 -18.09 2.23 -1.12
CA THR A 288 -18.45 2.38 -2.53
C THR A 288 -18.83 3.82 -2.89
N GLN A 289 -19.45 4.56 -1.98
CA GLN A 289 -19.75 5.98 -2.19
C GLN A 289 -18.48 6.85 -2.20
N GLU A 290 -17.52 6.61 -1.29
CA GLU A 290 -16.25 7.33 -1.26
C GLU A 290 -15.41 7.04 -2.51
N LEU A 291 -15.38 5.78 -2.95
CA LEU A 291 -14.70 5.40 -4.18
C LEU A 291 -15.33 6.07 -5.40
N ARG A 292 -16.67 6.08 -5.50
CA ARG A 292 -17.38 6.78 -6.59
C ARG A 292 -17.08 8.27 -6.61
N ARG A 293 -17.09 8.94 -5.45
CA ARG A 293 -16.72 10.36 -5.32
C ARG A 293 -15.26 10.60 -5.76
N SER A 294 -14.37 9.68 -5.43
CA SER A 294 -12.97 9.77 -5.80
C SER A 294 -12.76 9.62 -7.31
N LEU A 295 -13.44 8.66 -7.94
CA LEU A 295 -13.39 8.47 -9.39
C LEU A 295 -13.97 9.67 -10.14
N GLU A 296 -15.09 10.22 -9.67
CA GLU A 296 -15.69 11.42 -10.27
C GLU A 296 -14.76 12.63 -10.12
N PHE A 297 -14.11 12.80 -8.98
CA PHE A 297 -13.11 13.83 -8.77
C PHE A 297 -11.94 13.69 -9.75
N PHE A 298 -11.40 12.48 -9.94
CA PHE A 298 -10.33 12.23 -10.91
C PHE A 298 -10.77 12.54 -12.35
N ARG A 299 -11.97 12.11 -12.74
CA ARG A 299 -12.53 12.36 -14.06
C ARG A 299 -12.64 13.86 -14.38
N ILE A 300 -13.11 14.65 -13.42
CA ILE A 300 -13.28 16.09 -13.61
C ILE A 300 -11.93 16.83 -13.62
N GLN A 301 -11.04 16.49 -12.69
CA GLN A 301 -9.79 17.23 -12.50
C GLN A 301 -8.72 16.92 -13.54
N LEU A 302 -8.70 15.71 -14.05
CA LEU A 302 -7.65 15.24 -14.95
C LEU A 302 -8.14 15.17 -16.41
N GLU A 303 -9.44 15.40 -16.66
CA GLU A 303 -10.08 15.24 -17.99
C GLU A 303 -9.78 13.85 -18.60
N GLU A 304 -9.60 12.85 -17.74
CA GLU A 304 -9.15 11.52 -18.10
C GLU A 304 -10.32 10.56 -18.37
N ALA A 305 -10.03 9.56 -19.19
CA ALA A 305 -10.91 8.41 -19.32
C ALA A 305 -11.06 7.69 -17.97
N SER A 306 -12.25 7.16 -17.71
CA SER A 306 -12.46 6.32 -16.53
C SER A 306 -11.57 5.07 -16.61
N PRO A 307 -11.01 4.59 -15.48
CA PRO A 307 -10.26 3.35 -15.47
C PRO A 307 -11.16 2.17 -15.86
N GLU A 308 -10.66 1.26 -16.67
CA GLU A 308 -11.35 0.04 -17.07
C GLU A 308 -11.00 -1.14 -16.16
N VAL A 309 -9.77 -1.14 -15.62
CA VAL A 309 -9.24 -2.18 -14.76
C VAL A 309 -8.82 -1.56 -13.42
N GLY A 310 -9.19 -2.25 -12.35
CA GLY A 310 -8.82 -1.93 -10.98
C GLY A 310 -8.05 -3.08 -10.33
N TYR A 311 -6.89 -2.78 -9.78
CA TYR A 311 -6.07 -3.73 -9.02
C TYR A 311 -6.34 -3.59 -7.53
N LEU A 312 -6.67 -4.70 -6.86
CA LEU A 312 -6.94 -4.76 -5.42
C LEU A 312 -5.71 -5.24 -4.66
N LEU A 313 -5.24 -4.41 -3.73
CA LEU A 313 -4.11 -4.65 -2.84
C LEU A 313 -4.56 -4.56 -1.38
N GLY A 314 -3.67 -4.99 -0.47
CA GLY A 314 -3.90 -4.91 0.98
C GLY A 314 -4.75 -6.04 1.53
N GLY A 315 -4.70 -6.23 2.85
CA GLY A 315 -5.43 -7.32 3.53
C GLY A 315 -6.94 -7.18 3.45
N GLY A 316 -7.47 -5.95 3.39
CA GLY A 316 -8.91 -5.68 3.27
C GLY A 316 -9.49 -6.12 1.92
N SER A 317 -8.68 -6.16 0.87
CA SER A 317 -9.10 -6.62 -0.46
C SER A 317 -9.47 -8.12 -0.51
N LYS A 318 -9.03 -8.88 0.51
CA LYS A 318 -9.33 -10.32 0.65
C LYS A 318 -10.77 -10.60 1.15
N LEU A 319 -11.55 -9.57 1.48
CA LEU A 319 -12.96 -9.74 1.86
C LEU A 319 -13.72 -10.40 0.68
N ARG A 320 -14.28 -11.58 0.93
CA ARG A 320 -14.94 -12.37 -0.12
C ARG A 320 -16.03 -11.58 -0.83
N GLY A 321 -16.08 -11.66 -2.16
CA GLY A 321 -17.04 -10.93 -2.98
C GLY A 321 -16.77 -9.44 -3.15
N LEU A 322 -15.73 -8.86 -2.53
CA LEU A 322 -15.44 -7.43 -2.62
C LEU A 322 -15.12 -6.99 -4.07
N ALA A 323 -14.31 -7.77 -4.79
CA ALA A 323 -13.98 -7.46 -6.18
C ALA A 323 -15.24 -7.39 -7.06
N SER A 324 -16.15 -8.36 -6.92
CA SER A 324 -17.44 -8.38 -7.64
C SER A 324 -18.31 -7.18 -7.28
N LEU A 325 -18.48 -6.91 -5.97
CA LEU A 325 -19.25 -5.75 -5.50
C LEU A 325 -18.72 -4.44 -6.10
N LEU A 326 -17.40 -4.24 -6.08
CA LEU A 326 -16.78 -3.03 -6.61
C LEU A 326 -16.93 -2.94 -8.13
N THR A 327 -16.77 -4.06 -8.84
CA THR A 327 -16.98 -4.13 -10.29
C THR A 327 -18.41 -3.74 -10.66
N ASP A 328 -19.40 -4.35 -10.02
CA ASP A 328 -20.82 -4.09 -10.29
C ASP A 328 -21.23 -2.65 -9.92
N THR A 329 -20.63 -2.10 -8.86
CA THR A 329 -21.02 -0.79 -8.34
C THR A 329 -20.34 0.37 -9.06
N LEU A 330 -19.07 0.20 -9.45
CA LEU A 330 -18.23 1.28 -9.99
C LEU A 330 -18.03 1.19 -11.51
N GLY A 331 -18.36 0.04 -12.12
CA GLY A 331 -18.16 -0.19 -13.56
C GLY A 331 -16.69 -0.33 -13.97
N VAL A 332 -15.80 -0.61 -13.01
CA VAL A 332 -14.38 -0.87 -13.21
C VAL A 332 -14.14 -2.35 -12.92
N ASN A 333 -13.48 -3.08 -13.81
CA ASN A 333 -13.19 -4.50 -13.58
C ASN A 333 -12.10 -4.68 -12.54
N PHE A 334 -12.49 -5.01 -11.29
CA PHE A 334 -11.55 -5.19 -10.19
C PHE A 334 -11.05 -6.62 -10.09
N GLU A 335 -9.72 -6.77 -9.93
CA GLU A 335 -9.07 -8.05 -9.69
C GLU A 335 -8.04 -7.97 -8.54
N PRO A 336 -7.96 -8.98 -7.67
CA PRO A 336 -6.90 -9.06 -6.68
C PRO A 336 -5.55 -9.21 -7.35
N VAL A 337 -4.55 -8.49 -6.84
CA VAL A 337 -3.18 -8.55 -7.35
C VAL A 337 -2.51 -9.86 -6.94
N ASN A 338 -1.82 -10.50 -7.88
CA ASN A 338 -0.82 -11.50 -7.60
C ASN A 338 0.59 -10.88 -7.74
N PRO A 339 1.17 -10.32 -6.68
CA PRO A 339 2.43 -9.60 -6.78
C PRO A 339 3.63 -10.53 -7.04
N TRP A 340 3.47 -11.83 -6.81
CA TRP A 340 4.53 -12.83 -6.99
C TRP A 340 4.89 -13.09 -8.45
N GLU A 341 4.09 -12.61 -9.40
CA GLU A 341 4.42 -12.65 -10.83
C GLU A 341 5.66 -11.81 -11.18
N ALA A 342 5.99 -10.82 -10.33
CA ALA A 342 7.17 -9.97 -10.50
C ALA A 342 8.50 -10.64 -10.12
N VAL A 343 8.48 -11.82 -9.50
CA VAL A 343 9.67 -12.50 -8.99
C VAL A 343 9.69 -13.98 -9.34
N ALA A 344 10.88 -14.55 -9.49
CA ALA A 344 11.01 -15.99 -9.58
C ALA A 344 10.73 -16.63 -8.21
N VAL A 345 9.87 -17.65 -8.18
CA VAL A 345 9.49 -18.38 -6.97
C VAL A 345 9.97 -19.83 -7.09
N ASP A 346 10.67 -20.33 -6.06
CA ASP A 346 11.04 -21.75 -5.96
C ASP A 346 9.87 -22.54 -5.36
N PRO A 347 9.18 -23.41 -6.14
CA PRO A 347 8.02 -24.16 -5.67
C PRO A 347 8.34 -25.22 -4.61
N LYS A 348 9.64 -25.53 -4.39
CA LYS A 348 10.06 -26.43 -3.30
C LYS A 348 10.11 -25.73 -1.95
N ARG A 349 10.15 -24.40 -1.94
CA ARG A 349 10.24 -23.58 -0.71
C ARG A 349 8.97 -22.85 -0.38
N PHE A 350 8.18 -22.54 -1.39
CA PHE A 350 6.96 -21.73 -1.24
C PHE A 350 5.81 -22.40 -1.98
N GLU A 351 4.74 -22.66 -1.28
CA GLU A 351 3.52 -23.25 -1.85
C GLU A 351 2.76 -22.19 -2.65
N SER A 352 2.44 -22.48 -3.91
CA SER A 352 1.81 -21.53 -4.82
C SER A 352 0.42 -21.06 -4.33
N GLU A 353 -0.39 -21.97 -3.77
CA GLU A 353 -1.72 -21.64 -3.26
C GLU A 353 -1.62 -20.67 -2.07
N GLN A 354 -0.72 -20.94 -1.13
CA GLN A 354 -0.49 -20.06 0.01
C GLN A 354 -0.01 -18.67 -0.43
N LEU A 355 0.92 -18.60 -1.40
CA LEU A 355 1.39 -17.33 -1.94
C LEU A 355 0.26 -16.54 -2.61
N GLN A 356 -0.60 -17.20 -3.39
CA GLN A 356 -1.75 -16.54 -4.01
C GLN A 356 -2.70 -15.97 -2.97
N GLU A 357 -2.99 -16.72 -1.92
CA GLU A 357 -3.88 -16.28 -0.84
C GLU A 357 -3.37 -15.03 -0.13
N ILE A 358 -2.07 -14.96 0.18
CA ILE A 358 -1.46 -13.82 0.89
C ILE A 358 -1.00 -12.70 -0.04
N GLY A 359 -1.02 -12.92 -1.37
CA GLY A 359 -0.46 -12.02 -2.37
C GLY A 359 -0.86 -10.56 -2.20
N PRO A 360 -2.14 -10.22 -2.22
CA PRO A 360 -2.58 -8.83 -2.13
C PRO A 360 -2.06 -8.09 -0.89
N GLU A 361 -1.94 -8.77 0.25
CA GLU A 361 -1.46 -8.14 1.48
C GLU A 361 0.06 -7.98 1.55
N PHE A 362 0.82 -8.69 0.69
CA PHE A 362 2.27 -8.58 0.58
C PHE A 362 2.75 -7.67 -0.54
N ALA A 363 1.84 -7.08 -1.33
CA ALA A 363 2.19 -6.25 -2.49
C ALA A 363 3.13 -5.10 -2.11
N VAL A 364 2.87 -4.40 -1.00
CA VAL A 364 3.72 -3.31 -0.50
C VAL A 364 5.09 -3.84 -0.07
N ALA A 365 5.15 -4.90 0.74
CA ALA A 365 6.41 -5.44 1.24
C ALA A 365 7.30 -5.98 0.09
N LEU A 366 6.68 -6.66 -0.90
CA LEU A 366 7.40 -7.11 -2.09
C LEU A 366 7.87 -5.92 -2.94
N GLY A 367 7.03 -4.92 -3.14
CA GLY A 367 7.42 -3.72 -3.88
C GLY A 367 8.61 -2.99 -3.26
N LEU A 368 8.64 -2.87 -1.94
CA LEU A 368 9.79 -2.32 -1.20
C LEU A 368 11.04 -3.18 -1.40
N ALA A 369 10.91 -4.52 -1.43
CA ALA A 369 12.03 -5.41 -1.70
C ALA A 369 12.54 -5.28 -3.15
N LEU A 370 11.65 -5.12 -4.12
CA LEU A 370 12.01 -4.86 -5.52
C LEU A 370 12.73 -3.53 -5.67
N ARG A 371 12.26 -2.48 -4.99
CA ARG A 371 12.94 -1.17 -4.93
C ARG A 371 14.37 -1.29 -4.36
N GLY A 372 14.59 -2.23 -3.43
CA GLY A 372 15.89 -2.48 -2.80
C GLY A 372 16.90 -3.23 -3.67
N VAL A 373 16.49 -3.88 -4.76
CA VAL A 373 17.41 -4.54 -5.72
C VAL A 373 17.74 -3.67 -6.93
N GLU A 374 17.06 -2.53 -7.08
CA GLU A 374 17.42 -1.52 -8.06
C GLU A 374 18.63 -0.72 -7.61
N PRO A 375 19.41 -0.14 -8.56
CA PRO A 375 20.44 0.81 -8.18
C PRO A 375 19.82 1.99 -7.44
N LEU A 376 20.30 2.30 -6.22
CA LEU A 376 19.88 3.46 -5.47
C LEU A 376 20.50 4.73 -6.09
N ASP A 377 19.70 5.77 -6.30
CA ASP A 377 20.13 7.06 -6.85
C ASP A 377 21.03 7.84 -5.88
#